data_24a2df44a37d002bba8a45698ac73ca1
#
_entry.id   24a2df44a37d002bba8a45698ac73ca1
#
_cell.length_a   1.000
_cell.length_b   1.000
_cell.length_c   1.000
_cell.angle_alpha   90.00
_cell.angle_beta   90.00
_cell.angle_gamma   90.00
#
_symmetry.space_group_name_H-M   'P 1'
#
loop_
_entity.id
_entity.type
_entity.pdbx_description
1 polymer ?
#
loop_
_entity_poly.entity_id
_entity_poly.type
_entity_poly.pdbx_seq_one_letter_code
_entity_poly.pdbx_strand_id
1 'polypeptide(L)'
;MYGRTGLDIRKGANNMSDSLCIWPSEDMDFWRINNEDESVNIKWSHNYFEDYKELAYQFYECGYKTFLDVIESGHDNLKSDMCFLTGIFLIRHSIELGLKSLLCRVIFQNSNIQKTFMECCHNLSMLLKRYTDLGSENFLNKDEIEWLIKYLDSLEEVDKKSDMFRFPFEDNFLSKYRNKFLNNVYVANNLVQAFVLIKKCIEKGNMSKEEKFDYNLKSEFFVFASHGIGNCYLWQGIPDEGFHVKVTGYIEVIDFIYKNQQISRKIKVYPLIFMLRNTLELCLKRLFYSRVEYGVSSKVFSSKRKSHYIIRDLWKNVKPVIIRYAKNLGEDLTIINIVEKMLKEINSLDKNGDNFRYPTSYSLEYRIDNKKIDLKNVYMYFKSIINFLDSCDSMLDMIADYETEIKANIDRYI
;
A
#
# COMPACT_ATOMS: atom_id res chain seq x y z
N MET A 1 -31.69 -42.01 -5.79
CA MET A 1 -31.25 -41.50 -7.12
C MET A 1 -31.21 -39.99 -7.06
N TYR A 2 -30.09 -39.40 -6.68
CA TYR A 2 -29.88 -37.96 -6.79
C TYR A 2 -28.71 -37.77 -7.74
N GLY A 3 -29.04 -37.14 -8.88
CA GLY A 3 -28.09 -36.87 -9.94
C GLY A 3 -27.09 -35.79 -9.55
N ARG A 4 -25.84 -36.08 -9.83
CA ARG A 4 -24.74 -35.14 -9.82
C ARG A 4 -25.01 -34.03 -10.84
N THR A 5 -25.22 -32.80 -10.37
CA THR A 5 -25.01 -31.60 -11.19
C THR A 5 -23.71 -30.98 -10.76
N GLY A 6 -22.64 -31.34 -11.47
CA GLY A 6 -21.38 -30.60 -11.37
C GLY A 6 -21.64 -29.18 -11.88
N LEU A 7 -21.45 -28.21 -11.03
CA LEU A 7 -21.40 -26.79 -11.42
C LEU A 7 -20.12 -26.57 -12.25
N ASP A 8 -20.30 -26.60 -13.55
CA ASP A 8 -19.28 -26.22 -14.53
C ASP A 8 -19.21 -24.67 -14.55
N ILE A 9 -18.34 -24.11 -13.71
CA ILE A 9 -18.10 -22.66 -13.56
C ILE A 9 -17.55 -22.03 -14.87
N ARG A 10 -17.35 -22.81 -15.93
CA ARG A 10 -16.78 -22.34 -17.20
C ARG A 10 -17.78 -21.83 -18.23
N LYS A 11 -19.09 -21.86 -17.99
CA LYS A 11 -20.11 -21.46 -18.97
C LYS A 11 -21.12 -20.45 -18.43
N GLY A 12 -20.64 -19.23 -18.15
CA GLY A 12 -21.52 -18.15 -17.71
C GLY A 12 -20.93 -16.76 -17.82
N ALA A 13 -20.02 -16.53 -18.77
CA ALA A 13 -19.43 -15.19 -18.97
C ALA A 13 -19.38 -14.86 -20.46
N ASN A 14 -20.53 -14.52 -21.02
CA ASN A 14 -20.56 -13.70 -22.22
C ASN A 14 -21.19 -12.36 -21.84
N ASN A 15 -20.39 -11.26 -22.00
CA ASN A 15 -20.72 -9.85 -21.82
C ASN A 15 -20.54 -9.25 -20.41
N MET A 16 -19.35 -9.38 -19.81
CA MET A 16 -18.74 -8.37 -18.96
C MET A 16 -17.27 -8.28 -19.37
N SER A 17 -16.76 -7.05 -19.56
CA SER A 17 -15.40 -6.70 -19.98
C SER A 17 -14.32 -7.65 -19.46
N ASP A 18 -13.39 -8.04 -20.33
CA ASP A 18 -12.22 -8.91 -20.14
C ASP A 18 -11.41 -8.69 -18.83
N SER A 19 -11.94 -9.05 -17.70
CA SER A 19 -11.16 -9.39 -16.53
C SER A 19 -10.90 -10.90 -16.57
N LEU A 20 -9.92 -11.31 -17.38
CA LEU A 20 -9.35 -12.65 -17.28
C LEU A 20 -9.02 -12.89 -15.81
N CYS A 21 -9.66 -13.88 -15.19
CA CYS A 21 -9.33 -14.32 -13.84
C CYS A 21 -7.90 -14.86 -13.88
N ILE A 22 -6.95 -14.01 -13.51
CA ILE A 22 -5.53 -14.34 -13.50
C ILE A 22 -5.28 -15.29 -12.34
N TRP A 23 -4.82 -16.50 -12.62
CA TRP A 23 -4.62 -17.56 -11.65
C TRP A 23 -3.17 -18.04 -11.65
N PRO A 24 -2.58 -18.47 -10.50
CA PRO A 24 -1.21 -18.96 -10.46
C PRO A 24 -0.99 -20.17 -11.38
N SER A 25 0.12 -20.20 -12.10
CA SER A 25 0.52 -21.32 -12.96
C SER A 25 2.03 -21.58 -12.87
N GLU A 26 2.46 -22.80 -13.20
CA GLU A 26 3.87 -23.23 -13.06
C GLU A 26 4.83 -22.48 -13.97
N ASP A 27 4.34 -21.95 -15.08
CA ASP A 27 5.10 -21.22 -16.09
C ASP A 27 5.31 -19.74 -15.72
N MET A 28 4.70 -19.24 -14.63
CA MET A 28 4.91 -17.88 -14.17
C MET A 28 6.29 -17.71 -13.53
N ASP A 29 7.00 -16.66 -13.93
CA ASP A 29 8.30 -16.25 -13.44
C ASP A 29 8.34 -14.72 -13.32
N PHE A 30 8.74 -14.19 -12.16
CA PHE A 30 8.76 -12.75 -11.90
C PHE A 30 9.64 -11.98 -12.89
N TRP A 31 10.79 -12.56 -13.30
CA TRP A 31 11.78 -11.90 -14.15
C TRP A 31 11.56 -12.10 -15.64
N ARG A 32 10.54 -12.85 -16.03
CA ARG A 32 10.26 -13.10 -17.45
C ARG A 32 9.94 -11.80 -18.17
N ILE A 33 10.62 -11.57 -19.30
CA ILE A 33 10.30 -10.48 -20.22
C ILE A 33 9.51 -11.08 -21.39
N ASN A 34 8.21 -10.83 -21.41
CA ASN A 34 7.32 -11.29 -22.47
C ASN A 34 7.26 -10.30 -23.63
N ASN A 35 7.40 -9.01 -23.32
CA ASN A 35 7.40 -7.94 -24.32
C ASN A 35 8.46 -6.88 -23.98
N GLU A 36 9.44 -6.72 -24.88
CA GLU A 36 10.50 -5.74 -24.74
C GLU A 36 9.97 -4.30 -24.66
N ASP A 37 8.92 -3.99 -25.44
CA ASP A 37 8.30 -2.65 -25.45
C ASP A 37 7.55 -2.33 -24.13
N GLU A 38 7.16 -3.34 -23.35
CA GLU A 38 6.51 -3.20 -22.05
C GLU A 38 7.52 -3.17 -20.89
N SER A 39 8.79 -3.36 -21.19
CA SER A 39 9.83 -3.46 -20.16
C SER A 39 10.31 -2.09 -19.67
N VAL A 40 10.76 -2.05 -18.41
CA VAL A 40 11.36 -0.89 -17.75
C VAL A 40 12.70 -1.29 -17.16
N ASN A 41 13.73 -0.49 -17.43
CA ASN A 41 15.01 -0.65 -16.76
C ASN A 41 14.97 0.01 -15.38
N ILE A 42 15.18 -0.80 -14.34
CA ILE A 42 15.42 -0.33 -12.99
C ILE A 42 16.91 -0.05 -12.86
N LYS A 43 17.29 1.22 -12.81
CA LYS A 43 18.68 1.65 -12.68
C LYS A 43 18.73 2.93 -11.87
N TRP A 44 19.54 2.92 -10.82
CA TRP A 44 19.84 4.09 -10.03
C TRP A 44 20.97 4.91 -10.62
N SER A 45 20.97 6.21 -10.37
CA SER A 45 22.04 7.11 -10.81
C SER A 45 23.29 7.01 -9.95
N HIS A 46 23.18 6.36 -8.79
CA HIS A 46 24.17 6.34 -7.70
C HIS A 46 24.46 7.72 -7.11
N ASN A 47 23.53 8.65 -7.29
CA ASN A 47 23.46 9.91 -6.60
C ASN A 47 22.24 9.88 -5.66
N TYR A 48 22.46 9.79 -4.36
CA TYR A 48 21.38 9.64 -3.39
C TYR A 48 20.33 10.75 -3.48
N PHE A 49 20.75 12.02 -3.69
CA PHE A 49 19.81 13.12 -3.88
C PHE A 49 18.88 12.87 -5.08
N GLU A 50 19.45 12.56 -6.25
CA GLU A 50 18.68 12.34 -7.47
C GLU A 50 17.78 11.10 -7.36
N ASP A 51 18.28 10.02 -6.77
CA ASP A 51 17.56 8.76 -6.68
C ASP A 51 16.36 8.84 -5.71
N TYR A 52 16.54 9.49 -4.56
CA TYR A 52 15.43 9.77 -3.63
C TYR A 52 14.42 10.76 -4.22
N LYS A 53 14.88 11.79 -4.94
CA LYS A 53 14.03 12.76 -5.65
C LYS A 53 13.17 12.07 -6.72
N GLU A 54 13.79 11.26 -7.58
CA GLU A 54 13.06 10.57 -8.66
C GLU A 54 11.97 9.66 -8.06
N LEU A 55 12.31 8.91 -7.03
CA LEU A 55 11.34 8.02 -6.37
C LEU A 55 10.22 8.82 -5.67
N ALA A 56 10.54 9.96 -5.05
CA ALA A 56 9.53 10.85 -4.47
C ALA A 56 8.51 11.31 -5.51
N TYR A 57 8.96 11.70 -6.69
CA TYR A 57 8.10 12.16 -7.79
C TYR A 57 7.23 11.02 -8.36
N GLN A 58 7.76 9.79 -8.41
CA GLN A 58 7.01 8.62 -8.84
C GLN A 58 5.84 8.33 -7.89
N PHE A 59 6.09 8.31 -6.59
CA PHE A 59 5.04 8.11 -5.58
C PHE A 59 4.04 9.27 -5.56
N TYR A 60 4.51 10.51 -5.70
CA TYR A 60 3.65 11.68 -5.79
C TYR A 60 2.70 11.61 -6.98
N GLU A 61 3.20 11.34 -8.17
CA GLU A 61 2.38 11.29 -9.39
C GLU A 61 1.30 10.21 -9.27
N CYS A 62 1.64 9.03 -8.79
CA CYS A 62 0.66 7.97 -8.55
C CYS A 62 -0.37 8.37 -7.50
N GLY A 63 0.04 8.97 -6.39
CA GLY A 63 -0.86 9.43 -5.34
C GLY A 63 -1.77 10.57 -5.78
N TYR A 64 -1.22 11.54 -6.52
CA TYR A 64 -1.98 12.66 -7.06
C TYR A 64 -3.06 12.21 -8.05
N LYS A 65 -2.72 11.32 -8.99
CA LYS A 65 -3.70 10.73 -9.92
C LYS A 65 -4.77 9.91 -9.17
N THR A 66 -4.41 9.22 -8.09
CA THR A 66 -5.37 8.52 -7.24
C THR A 66 -6.34 9.51 -6.59
N PHE A 67 -5.87 10.64 -6.07
CA PHE A 67 -6.75 11.68 -5.51
C PHE A 67 -7.68 12.28 -6.54
N LEU A 68 -7.19 12.55 -7.77
CA LEU A 68 -8.04 13.04 -8.84
C LEU A 68 -9.15 12.04 -9.17
N ASP A 69 -8.82 10.76 -9.33
CA ASP A 69 -9.81 9.70 -9.62
C ASP A 69 -10.86 9.58 -8.50
N VAL A 70 -10.45 9.68 -7.23
CA VAL A 70 -11.37 9.66 -6.09
C VAL A 70 -12.30 10.88 -6.10
N ILE A 71 -11.75 12.09 -6.27
CA ILE A 71 -12.52 13.34 -6.21
C ILE A 71 -13.48 13.45 -7.40
N GLU A 72 -13.02 13.10 -8.60
CA GLU A 72 -13.83 13.12 -9.84
C GLU A 72 -14.94 12.06 -9.82
N SER A 73 -14.80 10.99 -9.06
CA SER A 73 -15.85 9.96 -8.93
C SER A 73 -17.10 10.44 -8.16
N GLY A 74 -16.99 11.51 -7.40
CA GLY A 74 -18.07 12.21 -6.69
C GLY A 74 -18.74 11.41 -5.59
N HIS A 75 -19.50 10.38 -5.94
CA HIS A 75 -20.33 9.60 -5.02
C HIS A 75 -19.96 8.12 -4.91
N ASP A 76 -18.82 7.74 -5.43
CA ASP A 76 -18.32 6.37 -5.30
C ASP A 76 -17.73 6.16 -3.89
N ASN A 77 -18.51 5.51 -3.02
CA ASN A 77 -18.11 5.24 -1.64
C ASN A 77 -16.88 4.34 -1.55
N LEU A 78 -16.71 3.38 -2.47
CA LEU A 78 -15.53 2.52 -2.50
C LEU A 78 -14.27 3.37 -2.71
N LYS A 79 -14.30 4.28 -3.69
CA LYS A 79 -13.20 5.19 -3.94
C LYS A 79 -12.97 6.15 -2.77
N SER A 80 -14.02 6.77 -2.27
CA SER A 80 -13.94 7.73 -1.16
C SER A 80 -13.43 7.12 0.14
N ASP A 81 -13.83 5.88 0.49
CA ASP A 81 -13.53 5.28 1.78
C ASP A 81 -12.28 4.40 1.76
N MET A 82 -11.95 3.78 0.62
CA MET A 82 -10.88 2.79 0.52
C MET A 82 -9.71 3.29 -0.33
N CYS A 83 -9.95 3.76 -1.57
CA CYS A 83 -8.89 4.22 -2.45
C CYS A 83 -8.23 5.50 -1.93
N PHE A 84 -9.00 6.39 -1.31
CA PHE A 84 -8.50 7.63 -0.73
C PHE A 84 -7.39 7.39 0.31
N LEU A 85 -7.55 6.38 1.16
CA LEU A 85 -6.55 6.01 2.18
C LEU A 85 -5.22 5.55 1.54
N THR A 86 -5.30 4.83 0.43
CA THR A 86 -4.10 4.45 -0.36
C THR A 86 -3.44 5.67 -0.97
N GLY A 87 -4.21 6.63 -1.51
CA GLY A 87 -3.71 7.91 -1.99
C GLY A 87 -2.99 8.72 -0.92
N ILE A 88 -3.53 8.77 0.31
CA ILE A 88 -2.87 9.41 1.46
C ILE A 88 -1.50 8.78 1.70
N PHE A 89 -1.41 7.45 1.72
CA PHE A 89 -0.13 6.77 1.90
C PHE A 89 0.89 7.16 0.82
N LEU A 90 0.49 7.13 -0.47
CA LEU A 90 1.39 7.42 -1.58
C LEU A 90 1.98 8.84 -1.48
N ILE A 91 1.15 9.86 -1.22
CA ILE A 91 1.62 11.24 -1.07
C ILE A 91 2.44 11.41 0.21
N ARG A 92 1.99 10.85 1.34
CA ARG A 92 2.75 10.89 2.59
C ARG A 92 4.15 10.29 2.42
N HIS A 93 4.24 9.17 1.68
CA HIS A 93 5.52 8.52 1.40
C HIS A 93 6.40 9.36 0.46
N SER A 94 5.80 10.03 -0.53
CA SER A 94 6.54 10.95 -1.41
C SER A 94 7.14 12.13 -0.64
N ILE A 95 6.43 12.66 0.37
CA ILE A 95 6.93 13.69 1.30
C ILE A 95 8.16 13.19 2.06
N GLU A 96 8.12 11.97 2.60
CA GLU A 96 9.26 11.35 3.28
C GLU A 96 10.49 11.23 2.37
N LEU A 97 10.29 10.71 1.16
CA LEU A 97 11.34 10.55 0.16
C LEU A 97 11.92 11.91 -0.27
N GLY A 98 11.07 12.92 -0.47
CA GLY A 98 11.48 14.28 -0.80
C GLY A 98 12.35 14.91 0.29
N LEU A 99 11.97 14.77 1.56
CA LEU A 99 12.78 15.26 2.69
C LEU A 99 14.11 14.51 2.81
N LYS A 100 14.12 13.20 2.60
CA LYS A 100 15.36 12.40 2.55
C LYS A 100 16.26 12.80 1.39
N SER A 101 15.71 13.12 0.23
CA SER A 101 16.46 13.69 -0.90
C SER A 101 17.14 14.99 -0.50
N LEU A 102 16.41 15.93 0.10
CA LEU A 102 16.96 17.20 0.56
C LEU A 102 18.12 17.00 1.54
N LEU A 103 17.99 16.07 2.49
CA LEU A 103 19.07 15.74 3.43
C LEU A 103 20.30 15.17 2.72
N CYS A 104 20.11 14.30 1.70
CA CYS A 104 21.22 13.80 0.89
C CYS A 104 21.97 14.89 0.13
N ARG A 105 21.29 16.01 -0.21
CA ARG A 105 21.92 17.15 -0.88
C ARG A 105 22.79 17.99 0.06
N VAL A 106 22.38 18.13 1.32
CA VAL A 106 23.06 19.03 2.28
C VAL A 106 24.07 18.32 3.18
N ILE A 107 23.96 17.00 3.32
CA ILE A 107 24.89 16.18 4.11
C ILE A 107 25.91 15.54 3.19
N PHE A 108 27.19 15.95 3.30
CA PHE A 108 28.25 15.48 2.39
C PHE A 108 28.86 14.13 2.79
N GLN A 109 28.75 13.72 4.06
CA GLN A 109 29.35 12.47 4.55
C GLN A 109 28.29 11.36 4.66
N ASN A 110 28.54 10.22 4.02
CA ASN A 110 27.64 9.08 4.04
C ASN A 110 27.31 8.57 5.46
N SER A 111 28.29 8.55 6.36
CA SER A 111 28.07 8.17 7.76
C SER A 111 27.06 9.07 8.48
N ASN A 112 27.05 10.36 8.16
CA ASN A 112 26.09 11.31 8.72
C ASN A 112 24.70 11.17 8.10
N ILE A 113 24.60 10.83 6.80
CA ILE A 113 23.31 10.48 6.16
C ILE A 113 22.73 9.23 6.83
N GLN A 114 23.53 8.17 7.00
CA GLN A 114 23.11 6.93 7.66
C GLN A 114 22.60 7.21 9.08
N LYS A 115 23.36 7.93 9.86
CA LYS A 115 23.00 8.31 11.23
C LYS A 115 21.68 9.09 11.26
N THR A 116 21.54 10.09 10.39
CA THR A 116 20.33 10.91 10.30
C THR A 116 19.11 10.07 9.92
N PHE A 117 19.23 9.17 8.95
CA PHE A 117 18.13 8.31 8.54
C PHE A 117 17.73 7.31 9.63
N MET A 118 18.69 6.79 10.40
CA MET A 118 18.39 5.90 11.54
C MET A 118 17.73 6.65 12.69
N GLU A 119 18.14 7.90 12.97
CA GLU A 119 17.56 8.73 14.03
C GLU A 119 16.13 9.20 13.68
N CYS A 120 15.93 9.67 12.46
CA CYS A 120 14.63 10.20 12.03
C CYS A 120 13.66 9.10 11.59
N CYS A 121 14.14 7.98 11.04
CA CYS A 121 13.34 6.89 10.48
C CYS A 121 12.27 7.40 9.48
N HIS A 122 11.01 7.43 9.92
CA HIS A 122 9.84 7.84 9.14
C HIS A 122 9.21 9.16 9.65
N ASN A 123 9.82 9.80 10.65
CA ASN A 123 9.29 11.01 11.26
C ASN A 123 9.57 12.23 10.38
N LEU A 124 8.52 12.77 9.76
CA LEU A 124 8.60 13.87 8.79
C LEU A 124 9.02 15.19 9.43
N SER A 125 8.52 15.50 10.63
CA SER A 125 8.87 16.71 11.37
C SER A 125 10.37 16.71 11.76
N MET A 126 10.89 15.54 12.18
CA MET A 126 12.32 15.39 12.45
C MET A 126 13.18 15.54 11.19
N LEU A 127 12.75 14.95 10.07
CA LEU A 127 13.45 15.09 8.78
C LEU A 127 13.49 16.55 8.33
N LEU A 128 12.37 17.28 8.41
CA LEU A 128 12.30 18.70 8.07
C LEU A 128 13.19 19.52 9.01
N LYS A 129 13.10 19.30 10.33
CA LYS A 129 13.92 19.97 11.31
C LYS A 129 15.41 19.79 11.04
N ARG A 130 15.86 18.55 10.77
CA ARG A 130 17.26 18.29 10.42
C ARG A 130 17.70 19.05 9.17
N TYR A 131 16.83 19.13 8.16
CA TYR A 131 17.12 19.89 6.94
C TYR A 131 17.28 21.39 7.24
N THR A 132 16.37 21.98 8.03
CA THR A 132 16.42 23.41 8.38
C THR A 132 17.60 23.75 9.29
N ASP A 133 17.94 22.90 10.28
CA ASP A 133 19.06 23.08 11.22
C ASP A 133 20.43 23.06 10.51
N LEU A 134 20.54 22.40 9.35
CA LEU A 134 21.78 22.37 8.57
C LEU A 134 22.04 23.67 7.77
N GLY A 135 21.21 24.70 7.96
CA GLY A 135 21.41 26.01 7.35
C GLY A 135 21.32 26.01 5.82
N SER A 136 20.57 25.07 5.25
CA SER A 136 20.32 25.00 3.82
C SER A 136 19.64 26.27 3.33
N GLU A 137 19.96 26.70 2.10
CA GLU A 137 19.25 27.83 1.46
C GLU A 137 17.74 27.60 1.53
N ASN A 138 17.05 28.49 2.24
CA ASN A 138 15.62 28.36 2.45
C ASN A 138 14.88 28.96 1.26
N PHE A 139 14.38 28.13 0.38
CA PHE A 139 13.59 28.54 -0.79
C PHE A 139 12.12 28.81 -0.43
N LEU A 140 11.72 28.58 0.84
CA LEU A 140 10.39 28.87 1.34
C LEU A 140 10.40 30.25 2.03
N ASN A 141 9.31 31.01 1.83
CA ASN A 141 9.09 32.19 2.64
C ASN A 141 8.63 31.83 4.07
N LYS A 142 8.48 32.82 4.95
CA LYS A 142 8.13 32.61 6.34
C LYS A 142 6.80 31.89 6.52
N ASP A 143 5.78 32.26 5.77
CA ASP A 143 4.43 31.66 5.90
C ASP A 143 4.43 30.21 5.41
N GLU A 144 5.11 29.93 4.30
CA GLU A 144 5.25 28.59 3.74
C GLU A 144 5.95 27.62 4.69
N ILE A 145 7.04 28.04 5.33
CA ILE A 145 7.79 27.17 6.27
C ILE A 145 7.00 26.97 7.58
N GLU A 146 6.35 28.02 8.12
CA GLU A 146 5.51 27.90 9.29
C GLU A 146 4.32 26.98 9.05
N TRP A 147 3.69 27.10 7.88
CA TRP A 147 2.59 26.20 7.47
C TRP A 147 3.07 24.75 7.38
N LEU A 148 4.20 24.52 6.71
CA LEU A 148 4.76 23.16 6.53
C LEU A 148 5.13 22.51 7.86
N ILE A 149 5.78 23.23 8.78
CA ILE A 149 6.11 22.70 10.11
C ILE A 149 4.84 22.27 10.84
N LYS A 150 3.84 23.15 10.96
CA LYS A 150 2.59 22.85 11.66
C LYS A 150 1.85 21.68 11.01
N TYR A 151 1.85 21.62 9.68
CA TYR A 151 1.20 20.55 8.94
C TYR A 151 1.86 19.19 9.19
N LEU A 152 3.19 19.11 9.10
CA LEU A 152 3.90 17.86 9.36
C LEU A 152 3.79 17.43 10.84
N ASP A 153 3.77 18.35 11.79
CA ASP A 153 3.53 18.02 13.19
C ASP A 153 2.13 17.41 13.39
N SER A 154 1.10 17.98 12.75
CA SER A 154 -0.25 17.43 12.82
C SER A 154 -0.38 16.06 12.13
N LEU A 155 0.42 15.80 11.08
CA LEU A 155 0.47 14.51 10.40
C LEU A 155 1.17 13.46 11.30
N GLU A 156 2.26 13.84 11.98
CA GLU A 156 2.98 12.96 12.91
C GLU A 156 2.13 12.51 14.11
N GLU A 157 1.17 13.33 14.55
CA GLU A 157 0.22 12.93 15.59
C GLU A 157 -0.66 11.75 15.16
N VAL A 158 -0.87 11.58 13.85
CA VAL A 158 -1.72 10.53 13.28
C VAL A 158 -0.89 9.34 12.79
N ASP A 159 0.19 9.59 12.01
CA ASP A 159 0.95 8.53 11.31
C ASP A 159 2.46 8.64 11.51
N LYS A 160 2.91 8.61 12.75
CA LYS A 160 4.33 8.71 13.14
C LYS A 160 5.23 7.62 12.53
N LYS A 161 4.68 6.44 12.23
CA LYS A 161 5.44 5.27 11.79
C LYS A 161 5.31 4.96 10.30
N SER A 162 4.54 5.74 9.55
CA SER A 162 4.23 5.45 8.14
C SER A 162 3.52 4.10 7.93
N ASP A 163 2.70 3.68 8.88
CA ASP A 163 2.00 2.40 8.85
C ASP A 163 0.47 2.52 8.93
N MET A 164 -0.05 3.66 9.40
CA MET A 164 -1.48 3.89 9.62
C MET A 164 -2.33 3.68 8.35
N PHE A 165 -1.85 4.15 7.22
CA PHE A 165 -2.58 4.04 5.95
C PHE A 165 -2.22 2.78 5.14
N ARG A 166 -1.22 2.02 5.60
CA ARG A 166 -0.82 0.73 5.01
C ARG A 166 -1.54 -0.45 5.59
N PHE A 167 -1.86 -0.40 6.88
CA PHE A 167 -2.43 -1.50 7.64
C PHE A 167 -3.79 -1.11 8.26
N PRO A 168 -4.58 -2.08 8.75
CA PRO A 168 -5.80 -1.80 9.49
C PRO A 168 -5.56 -0.83 10.65
N PHE A 169 -6.53 0.02 10.93
CA PHE A 169 -6.44 1.00 12.00
C PHE A 169 -6.35 0.33 13.37
N GLU A 170 -5.48 0.87 14.23
CA GLU A 170 -5.36 0.43 15.62
C GLU A 170 -6.51 0.97 16.49
N ASP A 171 -6.79 0.29 17.61
CA ASP A 171 -7.88 0.66 18.54
C ASP A 171 -7.78 2.10 19.05
N ASN A 172 -6.57 2.60 19.30
CA ASN A 172 -6.33 3.97 19.73
C ASN A 172 -6.76 5.00 18.64
N PHE A 173 -6.52 4.67 17.38
CA PHE A 173 -6.98 5.51 16.26
C PHE A 173 -8.49 5.46 16.14
N LEU A 174 -9.08 4.27 16.18
CA LEU A 174 -10.52 4.09 16.08
C LEU A 174 -11.25 4.75 17.25
N SER A 175 -10.74 4.70 18.49
CA SER A 175 -11.36 5.36 19.64
C SER A 175 -11.46 6.88 19.46
N LYS A 176 -10.51 7.50 18.74
CA LYS A 176 -10.45 8.95 18.49
C LYS A 176 -11.25 9.38 17.26
N TYR A 177 -11.25 8.57 16.21
CA TYR A 177 -11.69 8.98 14.88
C TYR A 177 -12.86 8.16 14.31
N ARG A 178 -13.30 7.10 14.97
CA ARG A 178 -14.41 6.25 14.51
C ARG A 178 -15.66 7.09 14.25
N ASN A 179 -16.36 6.77 13.16
CA ASN A 179 -17.58 7.43 12.72
C ASN A 179 -17.40 8.90 12.30
N LYS A 180 -16.18 9.32 12.00
CA LYS A 180 -15.91 10.64 11.42
C LYS A 180 -15.72 10.53 9.91
N PHE A 181 -16.04 11.61 9.21
CA PHE A 181 -15.81 11.74 7.78
C PHE A 181 -14.64 12.67 7.53
N LEU A 182 -13.59 12.21 6.84
CA LEU A 182 -12.54 13.09 6.36
C LEU A 182 -13.02 13.83 5.12
N ASN A 183 -12.76 15.12 5.08
CA ASN A 183 -12.99 15.90 3.87
C ASN A 183 -11.91 15.58 2.83
N ASN A 184 -12.26 14.76 1.84
CA ASN A 184 -11.30 14.25 0.85
C ASN A 184 -10.61 15.38 0.09
N VAL A 185 -11.33 16.43 -0.29
CA VAL A 185 -10.76 17.56 -1.04
C VAL A 185 -9.73 18.32 -0.21
N TYR A 186 -10.08 18.67 1.05
CA TYR A 186 -9.17 19.42 1.92
C TYR A 186 -7.93 18.59 2.30
N VAL A 187 -8.11 17.32 2.68
CA VAL A 187 -6.99 16.45 3.04
C VAL A 187 -6.06 16.22 1.85
N ALA A 188 -6.60 16.00 0.65
CA ALA A 188 -5.82 15.86 -0.57
C ALA A 188 -5.04 17.15 -0.90
N ASN A 189 -5.70 18.31 -0.86
CA ASN A 189 -5.06 19.60 -1.14
C ASN A 189 -3.94 19.91 -0.14
N ASN A 190 -4.13 19.63 1.14
CA ASN A 190 -3.11 19.83 2.17
C ASN A 190 -1.89 18.93 1.94
N LEU A 191 -2.09 17.65 1.64
CA LEU A 191 -0.99 16.72 1.30
C LEU A 191 -0.24 17.15 0.04
N VAL A 192 -0.98 17.53 -1.00
CA VAL A 192 -0.39 18.02 -2.25
C VAL A 192 0.42 19.29 -1.99
N GLN A 193 -0.13 20.27 -1.24
CA GLN A 193 0.60 21.48 -0.88
C GLN A 193 1.88 21.20 -0.10
N ALA A 194 1.85 20.27 0.86
CA ALA A 194 3.03 19.89 1.61
C ALA A 194 4.14 19.33 0.69
N PHE A 195 3.77 18.45 -0.26
CA PHE A 195 4.74 17.95 -1.25
C PHE A 195 5.24 19.05 -2.19
N VAL A 196 4.37 19.94 -2.65
CA VAL A 196 4.72 21.08 -3.53
C VAL A 196 5.73 22.00 -2.86
N LEU A 197 5.61 22.27 -1.55
CA LEU A 197 6.60 23.04 -0.80
C LEU A 197 7.96 22.34 -0.71
N ILE A 198 7.97 21.03 -0.50
CA ILE A 198 9.19 20.22 -0.52
C ILE A 198 9.81 20.22 -1.92
N LYS A 199 9.00 20.05 -2.95
CA LYS A 199 9.43 20.16 -4.37
C LYS A 199 10.06 21.51 -4.65
N LYS A 200 9.49 22.62 -4.13
CA LYS A 200 10.08 23.97 -4.25
C LYS A 200 11.50 24.02 -3.68
N CYS A 201 11.74 23.36 -2.53
CA CYS A 201 13.09 23.24 -1.98
C CYS A 201 14.00 22.37 -2.87
N ILE A 202 13.49 21.25 -3.42
CA ILE A 202 14.24 20.37 -4.32
C ILE A 202 14.67 21.13 -5.58
N GLU A 203 13.77 21.87 -6.20
CA GLU A 203 13.97 22.60 -7.45
C GLU A 203 14.56 24.02 -7.23
N LYS A 204 15.06 24.30 -6.02
CA LYS A 204 15.72 25.59 -5.67
C LYS A 204 14.87 26.83 -6.00
N GLY A 205 13.58 26.75 -5.69
CA GLY A 205 12.64 27.84 -5.92
C GLY A 205 12.03 27.90 -7.33
N ASN A 206 12.49 27.07 -8.25
CA ASN A 206 11.92 26.99 -9.61
C ASN A 206 10.60 26.22 -9.56
N MET A 207 9.49 26.94 -9.63
CA MET A 207 8.15 26.37 -9.60
C MET A 207 7.38 26.71 -10.88
N SER A 208 6.48 25.82 -11.29
CA SER A 208 5.54 26.15 -12.35
C SER A 208 4.55 27.23 -11.89
N LYS A 209 3.97 27.97 -12.85
CA LYS A 209 2.97 29.02 -12.53
C LYS A 209 1.71 28.47 -11.87
N GLU A 210 1.46 27.19 -12.02
CA GLU A 210 0.28 26.47 -11.51
C GLU A 210 0.46 25.99 -10.06
N GLU A 211 1.71 25.80 -9.61
CA GLU A 211 2.05 25.32 -8.27
C GLU A 211 2.22 26.48 -7.27
N LYS A 212 1.11 27.18 -6.98
CA LYS A 212 1.11 28.30 -6.03
C LYS A 212 0.70 27.83 -4.64
N PHE A 213 1.30 28.44 -3.61
CA PHE A 213 0.90 28.25 -2.23
C PHE A 213 -0.50 28.84 -2.01
N ASP A 214 -1.41 28.03 -1.46
CA ASP A 214 -2.77 28.47 -1.10
C ASP A 214 -2.79 28.85 0.40
N TYR A 215 -2.89 30.14 0.68
CA TYR A 215 -2.97 30.69 2.04
C TYR A 215 -4.28 30.35 2.76
N ASN A 216 -5.30 29.85 2.07
CA ASN A 216 -6.58 29.48 2.68
C ASN A 216 -6.56 28.06 3.27
N LEU A 217 -5.57 27.23 2.90
CA LEU A 217 -5.43 25.90 3.45
C LEU A 217 -4.89 25.94 4.88
N LYS A 218 -5.64 25.36 5.81
CA LYS A 218 -5.19 25.22 7.21
C LYS A 218 -4.09 24.15 7.29
N SER A 219 -3.12 24.40 8.17
CA SER A 219 -2.03 23.46 8.44
C SER A 219 -2.45 22.29 9.36
N GLU A 220 -3.53 21.61 9.00
CA GLU A 220 -4.11 20.48 9.74
C GLU A 220 -4.16 19.26 8.81
N PHE A 221 -3.66 18.11 9.27
CA PHE A 221 -3.70 16.90 8.45
C PHE A 221 -5.14 16.38 8.28
N PHE A 222 -5.88 16.21 9.39
CA PHE A 222 -7.26 15.78 9.32
C PHE A 222 -8.22 16.98 9.37
N VAL A 223 -8.92 17.18 8.28
CA VAL A 223 -10.05 18.09 8.18
C VAL A 223 -11.31 17.24 8.06
N PHE A 224 -12.25 17.42 8.97
CA PHE A 224 -13.48 16.63 9.03
C PHE A 224 -14.64 17.31 8.31
N ALA A 225 -15.46 16.49 7.65
CA ALA A 225 -16.70 16.90 7.01
C ALA A 225 -17.92 16.59 7.91
N SER A 226 -19.02 17.28 7.68
CA SER A 226 -20.28 17.07 8.40
C SER A 226 -21.12 15.92 7.83
N HIS A 227 -20.79 15.40 6.64
CA HIS A 227 -21.52 14.34 5.96
C HIS A 227 -20.58 13.43 5.16
N GLY A 228 -21.08 12.23 4.79
CA GLY A 228 -20.28 11.22 4.11
C GLY A 228 -20.20 11.35 2.60
N ILE A 229 -21.09 12.10 1.95
CA ILE A 229 -21.14 12.18 0.48
C ILE A 229 -19.84 12.79 -0.06
N GLY A 230 -19.06 12.01 -0.84
CA GLY A 230 -17.76 12.41 -1.39
C GLY A 230 -16.64 12.56 -0.36
N ASN A 231 -16.83 12.05 0.86
CA ASN A 231 -15.88 12.13 1.96
C ASN A 231 -15.56 10.75 2.51
N CYS A 232 -14.33 10.54 3.00
CA CYS A 232 -13.87 9.25 3.50
C CYS A 232 -14.47 8.95 4.88
N TYR A 233 -15.22 7.88 4.99
CA TYR A 233 -15.76 7.41 6.25
C TYR A 233 -14.71 6.60 7.02
N LEU A 234 -14.29 7.13 8.17
CA LEU A 234 -13.34 6.46 9.06
C LEU A 234 -14.06 5.41 9.91
N TRP A 235 -14.49 4.35 9.25
CA TRP A 235 -15.12 3.22 9.90
C TRP A 235 -14.31 1.95 9.67
N GLN A 236 -14.24 1.20 10.73
CA GLN A 236 -13.73 -0.16 10.69
C GLN A 236 -14.54 -0.93 11.71
N GLY A 237 -15.28 -1.91 11.26
CA GLY A 237 -16.12 -2.74 12.12
C GLY A 237 -15.32 -3.68 13.01
N ILE A 238 -15.46 -4.98 12.79
CA ILE A 238 -14.68 -6.01 13.46
C ILE A 238 -13.22 -5.97 12.94
N PRO A 239 -12.22 -6.46 13.70
CA PRO A 239 -10.80 -6.42 13.29
C PRO A 239 -10.50 -6.91 11.87
N ASP A 240 -11.29 -7.86 11.36
CA ASP A 240 -11.12 -8.44 10.02
C ASP A 240 -11.57 -7.50 8.91
N GLU A 241 -12.59 -6.67 9.14
CA GLU A 241 -13.10 -5.71 8.14
C GLU A 241 -12.06 -4.63 7.80
N GLY A 242 -11.17 -4.30 8.73
CA GLY A 242 -10.07 -3.37 8.47
C GLY A 242 -9.09 -3.87 7.42
N PHE A 243 -8.86 -5.19 7.34
CA PHE A 243 -8.06 -5.78 6.26
C PHE A 243 -8.78 -5.70 4.93
N HIS A 244 -10.09 -5.95 4.89
CA HIS A 244 -10.89 -5.82 3.69
C HIS A 244 -10.80 -4.41 3.10
N VAL A 245 -11.02 -3.37 3.91
CA VAL A 245 -10.90 -1.95 3.48
C VAL A 245 -9.54 -1.67 2.86
N LYS A 246 -8.44 -2.14 3.49
CA LYS A 246 -7.08 -1.90 2.97
C LYS A 246 -6.80 -2.72 1.71
N VAL A 247 -7.11 -4.02 1.70
CA VAL A 247 -6.89 -4.90 0.53
C VAL A 247 -7.65 -4.36 -0.68
N THR A 248 -8.94 -4.07 -0.53
CA THR A 248 -9.77 -3.55 -1.63
C THR A 248 -9.26 -2.21 -2.12
N GLY A 249 -8.97 -1.26 -1.23
CA GLY A 249 -8.43 0.04 -1.62
C GLY A 249 -7.10 -0.05 -2.38
N TYR A 250 -6.20 -0.94 -1.96
CA TYR A 250 -4.95 -1.16 -2.69
C TYR A 250 -5.19 -1.83 -4.05
N ILE A 251 -6.05 -2.85 -4.15
CA ILE A 251 -6.35 -3.54 -5.42
C ILE A 251 -6.92 -2.57 -6.44
N GLU A 252 -7.89 -1.76 -6.07
CA GLU A 252 -8.51 -0.78 -6.96
C GLU A 252 -7.52 0.28 -7.44
N VAL A 253 -6.67 0.81 -6.54
CA VAL A 253 -5.64 1.78 -6.91
C VAL A 253 -4.56 1.15 -7.78
N ILE A 254 -4.15 -0.09 -7.52
CA ILE A 254 -3.22 -0.86 -8.36
C ILE A 254 -3.78 -0.98 -9.79
N ASP A 255 -5.03 -1.41 -9.93
CA ASP A 255 -5.68 -1.62 -11.21
C ASP A 255 -5.86 -0.28 -11.96
N PHE A 256 -6.25 0.79 -11.25
CA PHE A 256 -6.33 2.14 -11.81
C PHE A 256 -4.96 2.64 -12.33
N ILE A 257 -3.91 2.59 -11.51
CA ILE A 257 -2.57 3.06 -11.90
C ILE A 257 -2.00 2.20 -13.03
N TYR A 258 -2.16 0.88 -12.98
CA TYR A 258 -1.70 -0.01 -14.03
C TYR A 258 -2.33 0.34 -15.38
N LYS A 259 -3.66 0.51 -15.42
CA LYS A 259 -4.43 0.82 -16.64
C LYS A 259 -4.25 2.26 -17.13
N ASN A 260 -3.88 3.19 -16.25
CA ASN A 260 -3.78 4.61 -16.57
C ASN A 260 -2.59 4.87 -17.51
N GLN A 261 -2.90 5.24 -18.76
CA GLN A 261 -1.90 5.50 -19.80
C GLN A 261 -1.23 6.89 -19.68
N GLN A 262 -1.79 7.80 -18.89
CA GLN A 262 -1.19 9.11 -18.64
C GLN A 262 0.04 9.01 -17.71
N ILE A 263 0.13 7.96 -16.91
CA ILE A 263 1.28 7.67 -16.05
C ILE A 263 2.24 6.77 -16.84
N SER A 264 3.44 7.26 -17.15
CA SER A 264 4.44 6.48 -17.86
C SER A 264 4.87 5.24 -17.05
N ARG A 265 5.30 4.16 -17.73
CA ARG A 265 5.77 2.94 -17.07
C ARG A 265 6.93 3.20 -16.10
N LYS A 266 7.84 4.09 -16.47
CA LYS A 266 8.96 4.49 -15.61
C LYS A 266 8.49 5.12 -14.29
N ILE A 267 7.41 5.91 -14.33
CA ILE A 267 6.85 6.54 -13.13
C ILE A 267 6.14 5.53 -12.26
N LYS A 268 5.33 4.65 -12.83
CA LYS A 268 4.49 3.74 -12.03
C LYS A 268 5.21 2.48 -11.51
N VAL A 269 6.39 2.12 -12.01
CA VAL A 269 7.03 0.83 -11.71
C VAL A 269 7.24 0.59 -10.22
N TYR A 270 7.89 1.50 -9.51
CA TYR A 270 8.16 1.34 -8.08
C TYR A 270 6.90 1.41 -7.21
N PRO A 271 6.03 2.45 -7.34
CA PRO A 271 4.80 2.51 -6.58
C PRO A 271 3.89 1.30 -6.81
N LEU A 272 3.78 0.82 -8.06
CA LEU A 272 2.94 -0.32 -8.40
C LEU A 272 3.45 -1.61 -7.77
N ILE A 273 4.75 -1.93 -7.91
CA ILE A 273 5.32 -3.15 -7.33
C ILE A 273 5.27 -3.11 -5.81
N PHE A 274 5.54 -1.95 -5.21
CA PHE A 274 5.37 -1.77 -3.78
C PHE A 274 3.92 -2.06 -3.33
N MET A 275 2.93 -1.47 -4.00
CA MET A 275 1.53 -1.70 -3.64
C MET A 275 1.11 -3.16 -3.82
N LEU A 276 1.52 -3.81 -4.91
CA LEU A 276 1.29 -5.24 -5.14
C LEU A 276 1.89 -6.09 -4.00
N ARG A 277 3.14 -5.81 -3.61
CA ARG A 277 3.82 -6.50 -2.51
C ARG A 277 3.11 -6.27 -1.16
N ASN A 278 2.68 -5.02 -0.90
CA ASN A 278 1.96 -4.67 0.33
C ASN A 278 0.58 -5.36 0.39
N THR A 279 -0.14 -5.40 -0.73
CA THR A 279 -1.44 -6.10 -0.82
C THR A 279 -1.30 -7.59 -0.56
N LEU A 280 -0.27 -8.22 -1.10
CA LEU A 280 0.04 -9.62 -0.83
C LEU A 280 0.26 -9.89 0.67
N GLU A 281 0.99 -9.01 1.35
CA GLU A 281 1.20 -9.09 2.80
C GLU A 281 -0.13 -8.92 3.55
N LEU A 282 -0.98 -7.98 3.13
CA LEU A 282 -2.30 -7.75 3.72
C LEU A 282 -3.22 -8.96 3.55
N CYS A 283 -3.27 -9.59 2.38
CA CYS A 283 -4.05 -10.81 2.15
C CYS A 283 -3.59 -11.97 3.06
N LEU A 284 -2.27 -12.16 3.18
CA LEU A 284 -1.73 -13.19 4.09
C LEU A 284 -2.01 -12.87 5.56
N LYS A 285 -1.94 -11.60 5.96
CA LYS A 285 -2.28 -11.16 7.31
C LYS A 285 -3.78 -11.34 7.57
N ARG A 286 -4.65 -11.01 6.63
CA ARG A 286 -6.09 -11.23 6.74
C ARG A 286 -6.39 -12.70 7.02
N LEU A 287 -5.89 -13.62 6.18
CA LEU A 287 -6.04 -15.05 6.37
C LEU A 287 -5.46 -15.54 7.72
N PHE A 288 -4.33 -14.99 8.14
CA PHE A 288 -3.72 -15.34 9.40
C PHE A 288 -4.59 -14.93 10.59
N TYR A 289 -5.09 -13.71 10.60
CA TYR A 289 -5.88 -13.18 11.71
C TYR A 289 -7.29 -13.76 11.76
N SER A 290 -7.95 -13.93 10.61
CA SER A 290 -9.32 -14.44 10.58
C SER A 290 -9.40 -15.95 10.84
N ARG A 291 -8.35 -16.74 10.52
CA ARG A 291 -8.47 -18.21 10.45
C ARG A 291 -7.47 -19.01 11.27
N VAL A 292 -6.29 -18.48 11.53
CA VAL A 292 -5.24 -19.19 12.28
C VAL A 292 -5.38 -18.95 13.78
N GLU A 293 -5.94 -17.84 14.17
CA GLU A 293 -5.86 -17.33 15.52
C GLU A 293 -6.88 -17.85 16.52
N TYR A 294 -7.91 -18.58 16.08
CA TYR A 294 -8.86 -19.24 16.97
C TYR A 294 -8.22 -20.26 17.95
N GLY A 295 -6.90 -20.40 17.93
CA GLY A 295 -6.14 -21.26 18.84
C GLY A 295 -4.87 -20.66 19.44
N VAL A 296 -4.51 -19.39 19.15
CA VAL A 296 -3.25 -18.78 19.61
C VAL A 296 -3.52 -17.66 20.60
N SER A 297 -2.80 -17.62 21.72
CA SER A 297 -3.04 -16.67 22.81
C SER A 297 -2.93 -15.20 22.36
N SER A 298 -3.78 -14.33 22.91
CA SER A 298 -3.89 -12.90 22.63
C SER A 298 -2.57 -12.08 22.75
N LYS A 299 -1.56 -12.58 23.49
CA LYS A 299 -0.24 -11.93 23.63
C LYS A 299 0.62 -12.04 22.38
N VAL A 300 0.48 -13.12 21.61
CA VAL A 300 1.16 -13.30 20.32
C VAL A 300 0.54 -12.37 19.27
N PHE A 301 -0.73 -12.03 19.45
CA PHE A 301 -1.55 -11.19 18.60
C PHE A 301 -1.06 -9.73 18.55
N SER A 302 -0.90 -9.07 19.68
CA SER A 302 -0.54 -7.64 19.72
C SER A 302 0.87 -7.34 19.21
N SER A 303 1.82 -8.26 19.42
CA SER A 303 3.18 -8.13 18.90
C SER A 303 3.25 -8.34 17.38
N LYS A 304 2.34 -9.14 16.84
CA LYS A 304 2.33 -9.58 15.44
C LYS A 304 1.64 -8.59 14.49
N ARG A 305 0.68 -7.78 14.95
CA ARG A 305 0.13 -6.64 14.18
C ARG A 305 1.21 -5.61 13.81
N LYS A 306 2.22 -5.46 14.64
CA LYS A 306 3.24 -4.40 14.54
C LYS A 306 4.53 -4.81 13.84
N SER A 307 4.77 -6.12 13.64
CA SER A 307 5.99 -6.56 12.98
C SER A 307 5.80 -6.69 11.48
N HIS A 308 6.79 -6.24 10.73
CA HIS A 308 6.95 -6.54 9.31
C HIS A 308 7.15 -8.06 9.16
N TYR A 309 6.03 -8.80 9.07
CA TYR A 309 6.13 -10.23 8.84
C TYR A 309 6.65 -10.50 7.46
N ILE A 310 7.72 -11.24 7.45
CA ILE A 310 8.23 -11.88 6.25
C ILE A 310 7.09 -12.72 5.67
N ILE A 311 6.76 -12.53 4.40
CA ILE A 311 5.75 -13.30 3.65
C ILE A 311 5.87 -14.80 3.94
N ARG A 312 7.11 -15.31 3.99
CA ARG A 312 7.42 -16.71 4.31
C ARG A 312 6.83 -17.18 5.64
N ASP A 313 6.93 -16.35 6.68
CA ASP A 313 6.49 -16.73 8.03
C ASP A 313 4.97 -16.65 8.17
N LEU A 314 4.32 -15.71 7.47
CA LEU A 314 2.87 -15.68 7.34
C LEU A 314 2.35 -16.91 6.60
N TRP A 315 2.93 -17.24 5.44
CA TRP A 315 2.56 -18.39 4.65
C TRP A 315 2.71 -19.71 5.41
N LYS A 316 3.77 -19.87 6.19
CA LYS A 316 4.01 -21.05 7.03
C LYS A 316 2.84 -21.35 7.98
N ASN A 317 2.14 -20.33 8.45
CA ASN A 317 1.01 -20.48 9.35
C ASN A 317 -0.33 -20.62 8.60
N VAL A 318 -0.50 -19.95 7.47
CA VAL A 318 -1.73 -19.95 6.66
C VAL A 318 -1.86 -21.23 5.83
N LYS A 319 -0.78 -21.72 5.23
CA LYS A 319 -0.77 -22.90 4.36
C LYS A 319 -1.43 -24.14 4.99
N PRO A 320 -1.16 -24.54 6.25
CA PRO A 320 -1.79 -25.72 6.83
C PRO A 320 -3.33 -25.63 6.94
N VAL A 321 -3.85 -24.42 7.16
CA VAL A 321 -5.28 -24.15 7.21
C VAL A 321 -5.90 -24.38 5.84
N ILE A 322 -5.32 -23.74 4.80
CA ILE A 322 -5.79 -23.91 3.42
C ILE A 322 -5.77 -25.39 3.00
N ILE A 323 -4.67 -26.12 3.29
CA ILE A 323 -4.54 -27.55 2.96
C ILE A 323 -5.62 -28.38 3.64
N ARG A 324 -5.91 -28.13 4.93
CA ARG A 324 -6.94 -28.87 5.66
C ARG A 324 -8.32 -28.76 5.00
N TYR A 325 -8.73 -27.54 4.67
CA TYR A 325 -10.03 -27.30 4.04
C TYR A 325 -10.07 -27.77 2.60
N ALA A 326 -9.02 -27.57 1.81
CA ALA A 326 -8.95 -28.07 0.43
C ALA A 326 -9.05 -29.61 0.38
N LYS A 327 -8.38 -30.32 1.28
CA LYS A 327 -8.52 -31.79 1.42
C LYS A 327 -9.93 -32.23 1.78
N ASN A 328 -10.60 -31.54 2.68
CA ASN A 328 -11.96 -31.85 3.09
C ASN A 328 -12.95 -31.69 1.91
N LEU A 329 -12.66 -30.75 1.01
CA LEU A 329 -13.45 -30.51 -0.22
C LEU A 329 -13.04 -31.40 -1.39
N GLY A 330 -11.96 -32.18 -1.27
CA GLY A 330 -11.42 -33.02 -2.36
C GLY A 330 -10.71 -32.25 -3.46
N GLU A 331 -10.23 -31.04 -3.16
CA GLU A 331 -9.56 -30.15 -4.13
C GLU A 331 -8.10 -30.57 -4.39
N ASP A 332 -7.60 -30.25 -5.58
CA ASP A 332 -6.20 -30.48 -5.96
C ASP A 332 -5.27 -29.50 -5.21
N LEU A 333 -4.23 -30.06 -4.60
CA LEU A 333 -3.24 -29.31 -3.83
C LEU A 333 -2.08 -28.77 -4.68
N THR A 334 -2.02 -29.07 -5.96
CA THR A 334 -0.92 -28.65 -6.86
C THR A 334 -0.77 -27.13 -6.87
N ILE A 335 -1.88 -26.39 -6.91
CA ILE A 335 -1.88 -24.93 -6.88
C ILE A 335 -1.20 -24.35 -5.64
N ILE A 336 -1.32 -24.99 -4.48
CA ILE A 336 -0.70 -24.54 -3.22
C ILE A 336 0.81 -24.60 -3.31
N ASN A 337 1.36 -25.60 -3.99
CA ASN A 337 2.81 -25.73 -4.20
C ASN A 337 3.34 -24.68 -5.19
N ILE A 338 2.57 -24.36 -6.23
CA ILE A 338 2.88 -23.27 -7.18
C ILE A 338 2.94 -21.94 -6.42
N VAL A 339 1.90 -21.62 -5.66
CA VAL A 339 1.85 -20.40 -4.84
C VAL A 339 2.99 -20.32 -3.85
N GLU A 340 3.34 -21.43 -3.19
CA GLU A 340 4.50 -21.46 -2.28
C GLU A 340 5.81 -21.13 -2.98
N LYS A 341 6.04 -21.65 -4.18
CA LYS A 341 7.22 -21.33 -5.00
C LYS A 341 7.27 -19.83 -5.31
N MET A 342 6.15 -19.27 -5.78
CA MET A 342 6.03 -17.85 -6.09
C MET A 342 6.24 -16.95 -4.86
N LEU A 343 5.67 -17.30 -3.73
CA LEU A 343 5.88 -16.56 -2.46
C LEU A 343 7.34 -16.62 -1.97
N LYS A 344 8.04 -17.74 -2.17
CA LYS A 344 9.47 -17.85 -1.86
C LYS A 344 10.31 -16.95 -2.76
N GLU A 345 9.97 -16.84 -4.03
CA GLU A 345 10.62 -15.94 -4.98
C GLU A 345 10.43 -14.47 -4.57
N ILE A 346 9.20 -14.02 -4.29
CA ILE A 346 8.91 -12.68 -3.79
C ILE A 346 9.65 -12.40 -2.48
N ASN A 347 9.67 -13.34 -1.55
CA ASN A 347 10.37 -13.18 -0.28
C ASN A 347 11.90 -13.06 -0.46
N SER A 348 12.48 -13.71 -1.47
CA SER A 348 13.90 -13.53 -1.79
C SER A 348 14.18 -12.18 -2.44
N LEU A 349 13.23 -11.67 -3.23
CA LEU A 349 13.31 -10.39 -3.90
C LEU A 349 13.18 -9.21 -2.94
N ASP A 350 12.20 -9.29 -2.02
CA ASP A 350 11.89 -8.21 -1.07
C ASP A 350 11.42 -8.76 0.27
N LYS A 351 12.40 -9.19 1.08
CA LYS A 351 12.15 -9.81 2.38
C LYS A 351 11.39 -8.92 3.35
N ASN A 352 11.71 -7.63 3.38
CA ASN A 352 11.22 -6.69 4.39
C ASN A 352 10.11 -5.77 3.87
N GLY A 353 9.78 -5.80 2.58
CA GLY A 353 8.80 -4.90 1.96
C GLY A 353 9.32 -3.48 1.70
N ASP A 354 10.65 -3.31 1.61
CA ASP A 354 11.29 -2.00 1.48
C ASP A 354 12.00 -1.78 0.14
N ASN A 355 12.25 -2.86 -0.63
CA ASN A 355 13.08 -2.78 -1.82
C ASN A 355 12.49 -1.93 -2.95
N PHE A 356 11.18 -1.73 -2.95
CA PHE A 356 10.48 -0.85 -3.88
C PHE A 356 9.97 0.46 -3.24
N ARG A 357 10.28 0.68 -1.94
CA ARG A 357 9.96 1.90 -1.23
C ARG A 357 11.11 2.89 -1.15
N TYR A 358 12.34 2.38 -1.11
CA TYR A 358 13.54 3.19 -0.93
C TYR A 358 14.62 2.78 -1.92
N PRO A 359 15.40 3.75 -2.45
CA PRO A 359 16.52 3.43 -3.33
C PRO A 359 17.59 2.61 -2.61
N THR A 360 17.82 2.92 -1.32
CA THR A 360 18.88 2.30 -0.51
C THR A 360 18.36 1.75 0.80
N SER A 361 19.17 0.88 1.43
CA SER A 361 19.04 0.53 2.85
C SER A 361 19.47 1.70 3.75
N TYR A 362 19.32 1.56 5.07
CA TYR A 362 19.92 2.50 6.02
C TYR A 362 21.46 2.54 5.97
N SER A 363 22.11 1.47 5.47
CA SER A 363 23.55 1.44 5.22
C SER A 363 23.94 2.11 3.89
N LEU A 364 23.00 2.74 3.19
CA LEU A 364 23.17 3.36 1.87
C LEU A 364 23.57 2.38 0.76
N GLU A 365 23.33 1.08 0.95
CA GLU A 365 23.47 0.09 -0.07
C GLU A 365 22.25 0.12 -0.98
N TYR A 366 22.49 0.23 -2.29
CA TYR A 366 21.42 0.21 -3.28
C TYR A 366 20.70 -1.13 -3.25
N ARG A 367 19.39 -1.07 -3.34
CA ARG A 367 18.52 -2.25 -3.33
C ARG A 367 18.49 -2.89 -4.73
N ILE A 368 17.36 -2.97 -5.38
CA ILE A 368 17.28 -3.52 -6.73
C ILE A 368 17.88 -2.52 -7.73
N ASP A 369 18.94 -2.90 -8.42
CA ASP A 369 19.63 -2.08 -9.42
C ASP A 369 20.02 -2.89 -10.65
N ASN A 370 20.14 -2.22 -11.80
CA ASN A 370 20.51 -2.82 -13.09
C ASN A 370 19.67 -4.06 -13.47
N LYS A 371 18.36 -3.96 -13.25
CA LYS A 371 17.40 -5.00 -13.61
C LYS A 371 16.41 -4.49 -14.65
N LYS A 372 15.98 -5.38 -15.52
CA LYS A 372 14.91 -5.14 -16.47
C LYS A 372 13.65 -5.84 -15.98
N ILE A 373 12.53 -5.15 -16.00
CA ILE A 373 11.24 -5.66 -15.53
C ILE A 373 10.19 -5.44 -16.62
N ASP A 374 9.47 -6.49 -16.98
CA ASP A 374 8.23 -6.41 -17.74
C ASP A 374 7.08 -6.11 -16.75
N LEU A 375 6.58 -4.89 -16.80
CA LEU A 375 5.59 -4.41 -15.83
C LEU A 375 4.26 -5.18 -15.92
N LYS A 376 3.86 -5.59 -17.13
CA LYS A 376 2.67 -6.43 -17.34
C LYS A 376 2.85 -7.80 -16.72
N ASN A 377 4.00 -8.43 -16.94
CA ASN A 377 4.33 -9.73 -16.35
C ASN A 377 4.31 -9.68 -14.82
N VAL A 378 4.95 -8.68 -14.22
CA VAL A 378 4.98 -8.49 -12.76
C VAL A 378 3.58 -8.24 -12.19
N TYR A 379 2.77 -7.39 -12.85
CA TYR A 379 1.39 -7.18 -12.46
C TYR A 379 0.59 -8.50 -12.46
N MET A 380 0.65 -9.28 -13.55
CA MET A 380 -0.01 -10.58 -13.67
C MET A 380 0.48 -11.58 -12.62
N TYR A 381 1.79 -11.62 -12.38
CA TYR A 381 2.41 -12.48 -11.38
C TYR A 381 1.85 -12.24 -9.97
N PHE A 382 1.84 -11.00 -9.51
CA PHE A 382 1.29 -10.67 -8.19
C PHE A 382 -0.23 -10.83 -8.12
N LYS A 383 -0.95 -10.37 -9.14
CA LYS A 383 -2.43 -10.48 -9.17
C LYS A 383 -2.88 -11.94 -9.10
N SER A 384 -2.16 -12.87 -9.73
CA SER A 384 -2.51 -14.28 -9.65
C SER A 384 -2.48 -14.80 -8.21
N ILE A 385 -1.43 -14.46 -7.45
CA ILE A 385 -1.31 -14.87 -6.04
C ILE A 385 -2.36 -14.16 -5.17
N ILE A 386 -2.58 -12.86 -5.39
CA ILE A 386 -3.59 -12.08 -4.66
C ILE A 386 -4.98 -12.67 -4.88
N ASN A 387 -5.35 -12.99 -6.13
CA ASN A 387 -6.62 -13.61 -6.46
C ASN A 387 -6.78 -14.99 -5.79
N PHE A 388 -5.72 -15.79 -5.78
CA PHE A 388 -5.72 -17.07 -5.06
C PHE A 388 -5.97 -16.90 -3.57
N LEU A 389 -5.27 -15.97 -2.91
CA LEU A 389 -5.43 -15.72 -1.48
C LEU A 389 -6.81 -15.14 -1.14
N ASP A 390 -7.34 -14.26 -1.98
CA ASP A 390 -8.68 -13.69 -1.82
C ASP A 390 -9.76 -14.75 -1.97
N SER A 391 -9.60 -15.66 -2.94
CA SER A 391 -10.48 -16.82 -3.10
C SER A 391 -10.41 -17.80 -1.92
N CYS A 392 -9.22 -18.00 -1.33
CA CYS A 392 -9.09 -18.80 -0.12
C CYS A 392 -9.83 -18.16 1.07
N ASP A 393 -9.77 -16.84 1.23
CA ASP A 393 -10.48 -16.13 2.27
C ASP A 393 -12.00 -16.27 2.10
N SER A 394 -12.52 -16.02 0.91
CA SER A 394 -13.94 -16.19 0.57
C SER A 394 -14.44 -17.62 0.79
N MET A 395 -13.63 -18.63 0.41
CA MET A 395 -13.95 -20.04 0.67
C MET A 395 -14.05 -20.33 2.16
N LEU A 396 -13.11 -19.82 2.96
CA LEU A 396 -13.08 -20.03 4.41
C LEU A 396 -14.23 -19.33 5.12
N ASP A 397 -14.68 -18.15 4.62
CA ASP A 397 -15.88 -17.47 5.11
C ASP A 397 -17.12 -18.30 4.87
N MET A 398 -17.32 -18.79 3.66
CA MET A 398 -18.47 -19.65 3.32
C MET A 398 -18.54 -20.91 4.20
N ILE A 399 -17.39 -21.53 4.49
CA ILE A 399 -17.34 -22.72 5.36
C ILE A 399 -17.72 -22.35 6.79
N ALA A 400 -17.21 -21.23 7.33
CA ALA A 400 -17.53 -20.79 8.68
C ALA A 400 -19.02 -20.45 8.86
N ASP A 401 -19.62 -19.81 7.85
CA ASP A 401 -21.05 -19.51 7.83
C ASP A 401 -21.88 -20.81 7.83
N TYR A 402 -21.50 -21.78 6.99
CA TYR A 402 -22.16 -23.07 6.92
C TYR A 402 -22.07 -23.89 8.23
N GLU A 403 -20.87 -23.92 8.85
CA GLU A 403 -20.67 -24.57 10.16
C GLU A 403 -21.53 -23.91 11.25
N THR A 404 -21.66 -22.59 11.21
CA THR A 404 -22.49 -21.79 12.14
C THR A 404 -23.99 -22.12 11.95
N GLU A 405 -24.44 -22.21 10.70
CA GLU A 405 -25.83 -22.56 10.38
C GLU A 405 -26.17 -23.98 10.84
N ILE A 406 -25.29 -24.96 10.59
CA ILE A 406 -25.48 -26.34 11.08
C ILE A 406 -25.60 -26.35 12.60
N LYS A 407 -24.72 -25.66 13.31
CA LYS A 407 -24.73 -25.61 14.77
C LYS A 407 -26.03 -25.00 15.30
N ALA A 408 -26.47 -23.89 14.72
CA ALA A 408 -27.73 -23.25 15.10
C ALA A 408 -28.96 -24.13 14.82
N ASN A 409 -28.90 -24.96 13.78
CA ASN A 409 -29.97 -25.94 13.49
C ASN A 409 -29.97 -27.09 14.50
N ILE A 410 -28.81 -27.62 14.87
CA ILE A 410 -28.70 -28.68 15.89
C ILE A 410 -29.24 -28.16 17.24
N ASP A 411 -28.85 -26.96 17.66
CA ASP A 411 -29.29 -26.36 18.93
C ASP A 411 -30.81 -26.09 19.00
N ARG A 412 -31.51 -26.06 17.83
CA ARG A 412 -32.98 -25.94 17.79
C ARG A 412 -33.71 -27.28 18.00
N TYR A 413 -33.02 -28.40 17.85
CA TYR A 413 -33.62 -29.74 17.95
C TYR A 413 -33.24 -30.47 19.26
N ILE A 414 -32.39 -29.84 20.10
CA ILE A 414 -32.07 -30.29 21.47
C ILE A 414 -32.82 -29.40 22.49
#